data_5ce3807680574380f58494a0d4bab3aa
#
_entry.id   5ce3807680574380f58494a0d4bab3aa
#
_cell.length_a   1.000
_cell.length_b   1.000
_cell.length_c   1.000
_cell.angle_alpha   90.00
_cell.angle_beta   90.00
_cell.angle_gamma   90.00
#
_symmetry.space_group_name_H-M   'P 1'
#
loop_
_entity.id
_entity.type
_entity.pdbx_description
1 polymer ?
#
loop_
_entity_poly.entity_id
_entity_poly.type
_entity_poly.pdbx_seq_one_letter_code
_entity_poly.pdbx_strand_id
1 'polypeptide(L)'
;MTLYIILFFIALCTGMALSVYTFGTGGKRKHIFQNIYFSVEDTDGVGVLYTKTGEYSAVLKIENPVQKYSADIDSYYDFTHLFSALAQTLGEGYALHKQDIFVRKQFANEPEHNQEFLSASYFRYFNGRPYTDSLCYLTITQEAKKSRLFSYDSKKWRDFLVKIYKVRDLLRDSGVQVKFLNKAEASEYVDRYFAMNFKDRTVSMTNVKADDETVSMGDKRCKVYSLVDVDCAALPSLIRPYTNIEVNNTEMPVDLVSVVDNIPNAETVVYNQIIFLPSQKRELALLDKKKNRHASIPNPSNQMAVEDIKQVQDVIARESKLLVYTHFNMVVGVPADTDLQKCTNHLENAFGRMGIHISKRAYNQLELFVSSFPGNCYSLNEEYDRFLTLSDAAVCLMYKERVQHSEETPIKIYYTDRQGVPVAIDITGKEGKNKLTDNSNFFCLGPSGSGKSFHMHVIWTKTHRKELQT
;
A
#
# COMPACT_ATOMS: atom_id res chain seq x y z
N MET A 1 52.85 -9.43 -47.99
CA MET A 1 51.61 -10.23 -47.84
C MET A 1 51.53 -10.85 -46.43
N THR A 2 52.52 -11.56 -45.96
CA THR A 2 52.58 -12.17 -44.61
C THR A 2 52.41 -11.21 -43.46
N LEU A 3 52.97 -9.99 -43.51
CA LEU A 3 52.87 -8.98 -42.45
C LEU A 3 51.43 -8.50 -42.27
N TYR A 4 50.68 -8.30 -43.34
CA TYR A 4 49.27 -7.87 -43.30
C TYR A 4 48.35 -8.95 -42.73
N ILE A 5 48.65 -10.22 -42.98
CA ILE A 5 47.90 -11.36 -42.43
C ILE A 5 48.12 -11.45 -40.90
N ILE A 6 49.36 -11.22 -40.47
CA ILE A 6 49.71 -11.22 -39.04
C ILE A 6 48.99 -10.04 -38.32
N LEU A 7 49.03 -8.83 -38.88
CA LEU A 7 48.33 -7.65 -38.33
C LEU A 7 46.82 -7.84 -38.30
N PHE A 8 46.25 -8.47 -39.31
CA PHE A 8 44.80 -8.80 -39.34
C PHE A 8 44.45 -9.80 -38.21
N PHE A 9 45.25 -10.84 -37.98
CA PHE A 9 45.03 -11.80 -36.90
C PHE A 9 45.19 -11.16 -35.52
N ILE A 10 46.15 -10.27 -35.33
CA ILE A 10 46.33 -9.52 -34.08
C ILE A 10 45.13 -8.63 -33.85
N ALA A 11 44.64 -7.89 -34.82
CA ALA A 11 43.45 -7.06 -34.71
C ALA A 11 42.18 -7.87 -34.43
N LEU A 12 42.06 -9.06 -35.05
CA LEU A 12 40.93 -9.96 -34.77
C LEU A 12 40.98 -10.53 -33.36
N CYS A 13 42.14 -10.98 -32.88
CA CYS A 13 42.33 -11.48 -31.54
C CYS A 13 42.14 -10.38 -30.47
N THR A 14 42.60 -9.16 -30.71
CA THR A 14 42.37 -8.04 -29.77
C THR A 14 40.91 -7.61 -29.80
N GLY A 15 40.24 -7.62 -30.94
CA GLY A 15 38.80 -7.37 -31.05
C GLY A 15 37.97 -8.42 -30.32
N MET A 16 38.31 -9.72 -30.48
CA MET A 16 37.67 -10.79 -29.68
C MET A 16 37.96 -10.67 -28.20
N ALA A 17 39.18 -10.40 -27.78
CA ALA A 17 39.52 -10.22 -26.37
C ALA A 17 38.80 -9.02 -25.76
N LEU A 18 38.67 -7.89 -26.47
CA LEU A 18 37.87 -6.74 -26.07
C LEU A 18 36.37 -7.08 -25.99
N SER A 19 35.86 -7.82 -26.95
CA SER A 19 34.49 -8.30 -26.99
C SER A 19 34.21 -9.23 -25.79
N VAL A 20 35.08 -10.21 -25.53
CA VAL A 20 34.95 -11.09 -24.36
C VAL A 20 35.09 -10.30 -23.06
N TYR A 21 35.98 -9.30 -23.01
CA TYR A 21 36.12 -8.42 -21.83
C TYR A 21 34.91 -7.51 -21.61
N THR A 22 34.32 -6.98 -22.67
CA THR A 22 33.16 -6.08 -22.57
C THR A 22 31.84 -6.82 -22.42
N PHE A 23 31.69 -7.99 -23.07
CA PHE A 23 30.46 -8.80 -23.03
C PHE A 23 30.58 -10.03 -22.11
N GLY A 24 31.79 -10.55 -21.86
CA GLY A 24 32.03 -11.75 -21.06
C GLY A 24 32.43 -11.48 -19.61
N THR A 25 32.85 -10.25 -19.25
CA THR A 25 32.75 -9.83 -17.85
C THR A 25 31.27 -9.70 -17.58
N GLY A 26 30.69 -10.78 -17.11
CA GLY A 26 29.27 -10.98 -16.88
C GLY A 26 28.68 -9.70 -16.34
N GLY A 27 27.75 -9.13 -17.10
CA GLY A 27 27.29 -7.77 -16.89
C GLY A 27 27.10 -7.59 -15.40
N LYS A 28 27.75 -6.59 -14.80
CA LYS A 28 27.61 -6.30 -13.37
C LYS A 28 26.13 -6.38 -13.10
N ARG A 29 25.70 -7.41 -12.34
CA ARG A 29 24.29 -7.63 -12.03
C ARG A 29 23.83 -6.32 -11.41
N LYS A 30 23.12 -5.50 -12.22
CA LYS A 30 22.67 -4.21 -11.75
C LYS A 30 21.63 -4.50 -10.69
N HIS A 31 21.86 -4.03 -9.49
CA HIS A 31 20.85 -4.04 -8.46
C HIS A 31 19.60 -3.34 -9.02
N ILE A 32 18.39 -3.87 -8.74
CA ILE A 32 17.15 -3.27 -9.27
C ILE A 32 17.01 -1.80 -8.82
N PHE A 33 17.49 -1.49 -7.63
CA PHE A 33 17.62 -0.12 -7.14
C PHE A 33 18.40 0.77 -8.12
N GLN A 34 19.55 0.29 -8.62
CA GLN A 34 20.36 1.02 -9.60
C GLN A 34 19.69 1.18 -10.97
N ASN A 35 18.66 0.38 -11.27
CA ASN A 35 17.90 0.52 -12.49
C ASN A 35 16.75 1.53 -12.37
N ILE A 36 16.15 1.65 -11.21
CA ILE A 36 15.00 2.53 -10.93
C ILE A 36 15.48 3.89 -10.43
N TYR A 37 16.32 3.90 -9.39
CA TYR A 37 16.72 5.12 -8.71
C TYR A 37 18.10 5.59 -9.15
N PHE A 38 18.24 6.89 -9.23
CA PHE A 38 19.53 7.55 -9.41
C PHE A 38 20.22 7.74 -8.05
N SER A 39 19.51 8.27 -7.07
CA SER A 39 19.99 8.49 -5.70
C SER A 39 18.84 8.59 -4.70
N VAL A 40 19.20 8.51 -3.44
CA VAL A 40 18.35 8.92 -2.32
C VAL A 40 19.09 10.01 -1.56
N GLU A 41 18.50 11.19 -1.44
CA GLU A 41 19.11 12.34 -0.78
C GLU A 41 18.33 12.68 0.50
N ASP A 42 19.03 13.24 1.48
CA ASP A 42 18.39 13.79 2.67
C ASP A 42 18.21 15.30 2.50
N THR A 43 17.00 15.76 2.70
CA THR A 43 16.67 17.20 2.66
C THR A 43 15.85 17.52 3.92
N ASP A 44 16.45 18.21 4.86
CA ASP A 44 15.82 18.61 6.13
C ASP A 44 15.19 17.42 6.90
N GLY A 45 15.87 16.26 6.87
CA GLY A 45 15.39 15.03 7.50
C GLY A 45 14.33 14.26 6.70
N VAL A 46 14.07 14.66 5.46
CA VAL A 46 13.20 13.95 4.51
C VAL A 46 14.06 13.21 3.49
N GLY A 47 13.91 11.90 3.42
CA GLY A 47 14.54 11.07 2.39
C GLY A 47 13.81 11.22 1.06
N VAL A 48 14.48 11.86 0.09
CA VAL A 48 13.90 12.04 -1.25
C VAL A 48 14.51 11.04 -2.22
N LEU A 49 13.64 10.28 -2.86
CA LEU A 49 13.98 9.29 -3.90
C LEU A 49 14.01 10.01 -5.25
N TYR A 50 15.12 9.90 -5.96
CA TYR A 50 15.27 10.39 -7.33
C TYR A 50 15.30 9.21 -8.30
N THR A 51 14.35 9.18 -9.23
CA THR A 51 14.34 8.16 -10.28
C THR A 51 15.27 8.54 -11.43
N LYS A 52 15.64 7.56 -12.25
CA LYS A 52 16.44 7.82 -13.47
C LYS A 52 15.66 8.55 -14.55
N THR A 53 14.36 8.49 -14.50
CA THR A 53 13.45 9.19 -15.40
C THR A 53 13.22 10.65 -15.01
N GLY A 54 13.64 11.03 -13.78
CA GLY A 54 13.67 12.41 -13.31
C GLY A 54 12.55 12.78 -12.34
N GLU A 55 11.73 11.84 -11.95
CA GLU A 55 10.76 12.01 -10.87
C GLU A 55 11.50 12.11 -9.53
N TYR A 56 10.93 12.85 -8.61
CA TYR A 56 11.36 12.85 -7.22
C TYR A 56 10.18 12.62 -6.29
N SER A 57 10.45 11.91 -5.22
CA SER A 57 9.41 11.40 -4.34
C SER A 57 9.81 11.47 -2.88
N ALA A 58 8.85 11.77 -2.03
CA ALA A 58 8.98 11.67 -0.58
C ALA A 58 8.04 10.58 -0.06
N VAL A 59 8.52 9.80 0.88
CA VAL A 59 7.75 8.71 1.51
C VAL A 59 7.39 9.09 2.94
N LEU A 60 6.12 8.97 3.26
CA LEU A 60 5.58 9.14 4.60
C LEU A 60 5.10 7.78 5.12
N LYS A 61 5.47 7.44 6.34
CA LYS A 61 4.80 6.37 7.06
C LYS A 61 3.57 6.98 7.73
N ILE A 62 2.41 6.40 7.49
CA ILE A 62 1.14 6.86 8.05
C ILE A 62 0.44 5.71 8.77
N GLU A 63 -0.50 6.04 9.63
CA GLU A 63 -1.44 5.08 10.20
C GLU A 63 -2.82 5.32 9.58
N ASN A 64 -3.48 4.26 9.12
CA ASN A 64 -4.83 4.38 8.59
C ASN A 64 -5.78 4.88 9.68
N PRO A 65 -6.66 5.86 9.40
CA PRO A 65 -7.48 6.47 10.44
C PRO A 65 -8.64 5.60 10.91
N VAL A 66 -9.18 4.73 10.05
CA VAL A 66 -10.37 3.94 10.35
C VAL A 66 -9.97 2.70 11.16
N GLN A 67 -10.54 2.57 12.36
CA GLN A 67 -10.35 1.34 13.13
C GLN A 67 -11.29 0.26 12.64
N LYS A 68 -10.74 -0.89 12.24
CA LYS A 68 -11.52 -2.02 11.77
C LYS A 68 -12.48 -2.51 12.84
N TYR A 69 -13.72 -2.80 12.46
CA TYR A 69 -14.82 -3.24 13.33
C TYR A 69 -15.26 -2.23 14.40
N SER A 70 -14.98 -0.95 14.23
CA SER A 70 -15.44 0.10 15.17
C SER A 70 -16.94 0.39 15.08
N ALA A 71 -17.61 -0.07 14.03
CA ALA A 71 -18.99 0.29 13.67
C ALA A 71 -19.20 1.79 13.36
N ASP A 72 -18.13 2.54 13.19
CA ASP A 72 -18.15 3.96 12.86
C ASP A 72 -18.12 4.15 11.35
N ILE A 73 -19.27 4.46 10.77
CA ILE A 73 -19.43 4.69 9.32
C ILE A 73 -18.83 6.03 8.91
N ASP A 74 -18.90 7.03 9.77
CA ASP A 74 -18.48 8.40 9.45
C ASP A 74 -16.98 8.45 9.19
N SER A 75 -16.17 7.67 9.90
CA SER A 75 -14.74 7.60 9.68
C SER A 75 -14.33 7.15 8.27
N TYR A 76 -15.14 6.34 7.58
CA TYR A 76 -14.90 5.97 6.18
C TYR A 76 -15.14 7.13 5.21
N TYR A 77 -16.14 7.97 5.49
CA TYR A 77 -16.39 9.17 4.70
C TYR A 77 -15.33 10.23 4.98
N ASP A 78 -14.95 10.43 6.24
CA ASP A 78 -13.87 11.36 6.64
C ASP A 78 -12.56 11.03 5.93
N PHE A 79 -12.20 9.74 5.81
CA PHE A 79 -11.07 9.30 5.01
C PHE A 79 -11.20 9.74 3.54
N THR A 80 -12.39 9.57 2.97
CA THR A 80 -12.65 9.94 1.57
C THR A 80 -12.51 11.44 1.34
N HIS A 81 -13.03 12.25 2.26
CA HIS A 81 -12.87 13.70 2.23
C HIS A 81 -11.41 14.13 2.39
N LEU A 82 -10.70 13.52 3.34
CA LEU A 82 -9.28 13.80 3.59
C LEU A 82 -8.43 13.53 2.34
N PHE A 83 -8.52 12.33 1.75
CA PHE A 83 -7.70 11.98 0.58
C PHE A 83 -8.09 12.76 -0.68
N SER A 84 -9.35 13.11 -0.85
CA SER A 84 -9.78 14.04 -1.90
C SER A 84 -9.18 15.43 -1.70
N ALA A 85 -9.12 15.95 -0.46
CA ALA A 85 -8.45 17.21 -0.15
C ALA A 85 -6.91 17.14 -0.36
N LEU A 86 -6.27 16.00 -0.07
CA LEU A 86 -4.85 15.78 -0.39
C LEU A 86 -4.61 15.89 -1.90
N ALA A 87 -5.46 15.27 -2.73
CA ALA A 87 -5.36 15.35 -4.18
C ALA A 87 -5.51 16.80 -4.68
N GLN A 88 -6.49 17.54 -4.15
CA GLN A 88 -6.68 18.96 -4.48
C GLN A 88 -5.45 19.82 -4.07
N THR A 89 -4.87 19.56 -2.88
CA THR A 89 -3.70 20.29 -2.36
C THR A 89 -2.47 20.08 -3.24
N LEU A 90 -2.24 18.85 -3.71
CA LEU A 90 -1.13 18.52 -4.59
C LEU A 90 -1.33 19.12 -5.99
N GLY A 91 -2.50 18.94 -6.57
CA GLY A 91 -2.81 19.45 -7.90
C GLY A 91 -2.04 18.76 -9.03
N GLU A 92 -2.09 19.37 -10.22
CA GLU A 92 -1.54 18.84 -11.47
C GLU A 92 -0.05 18.45 -11.39
N GLY A 93 0.31 17.34 -12.02
CA GLY A 93 1.68 16.85 -12.16
C GLY A 93 2.22 16.12 -10.93
N TYR A 94 1.32 15.63 -10.07
CA TYR A 94 1.66 14.79 -8.92
C TYR A 94 0.97 13.45 -8.99
N ALA A 95 1.57 12.48 -8.33
CA ALA A 95 0.94 11.19 -8.04
C ALA A 95 0.97 10.92 -6.52
N LEU A 96 -0.15 10.43 -6.02
CA LEU A 96 -0.28 9.82 -4.70
C LEU A 96 -0.18 8.31 -4.86
N HIS A 97 0.77 7.68 -4.21
CA HIS A 97 0.91 6.24 -4.17
C HIS A 97 0.84 5.75 -2.73
N LYS A 98 -0.31 5.25 -2.34
CA LYS A 98 -0.52 4.65 -1.02
C LYS A 98 -0.26 3.15 -1.11
N GLN A 99 0.49 2.61 -0.16
CA GLN A 99 0.83 1.19 -0.06
C GLN A 99 0.43 0.68 1.31
N ASP A 100 -0.55 -0.21 1.35
CA ASP A 100 -0.90 -0.96 2.54
C ASP A 100 -0.24 -2.33 2.46
N ILE A 101 0.53 -2.67 3.48
CA ILE A 101 1.36 -3.87 3.52
C ILE A 101 0.85 -4.74 4.65
N PHE A 102 0.35 -5.91 4.30
CA PHE A 102 -0.16 -6.90 5.24
C PHE A 102 0.86 -8.02 5.39
N VAL A 103 1.28 -8.26 6.62
CA VAL A 103 2.35 -9.23 6.92
C VAL A 103 1.85 -10.26 7.91
N ARG A 104 1.89 -11.52 7.53
CA ARG A 104 1.54 -12.62 8.43
C ARG A 104 2.66 -12.85 9.42
N LYS A 105 2.40 -12.59 10.68
CA LYS A 105 3.35 -12.74 11.79
C LYS A 105 2.85 -13.79 12.78
N GLN A 106 3.74 -14.22 13.63
CA GLN A 106 3.40 -15.01 14.82
C GLN A 106 3.66 -14.15 16.05
N PHE A 107 2.74 -14.15 16.97
CA PHE A 107 2.92 -13.45 18.23
C PHE A 107 4.04 -14.12 19.02
N ALA A 108 5.09 -13.37 19.28
CA ALA A 108 6.20 -13.78 20.12
C ALA A 108 6.36 -12.76 21.24
N ASN A 109 6.26 -13.24 22.48
CA ASN A 109 6.55 -12.43 23.64
C ASN A 109 7.73 -13.04 24.36
N GLU A 110 8.80 -12.26 24.57
CA GLU A 110 9.92 -12.73 25.36
C GLU A 110 9.45 -12.89 26.82
N PRO A 111 9.60 -14.08 27.43
CA PRO A 111 9.25 -14.27 28.83
C PRO A 111 10.18 -13.41 29.69
N GLU A 112 9.62 -12.51 30.47
CA GLU A 112 10.37 -11.84 31.54
C GLU A 112 10.90 -12.89 32.53
N HIS A 113 12.16 -12.77 32.95
CA HIS A 113 12.88 -13.80 33.70
C HIS A 113 12.27 -14.23 35.07
N ASN A 114 11.24 -13.54 35.55
CA ASN A 114 10.55 -13.83 36.83
C ASN A 114 9.04 -13.86 36.70
N GLN A 115 8.50 -14.51 35.67
CA GLN A 115 7.04 -14.60 35.52
C GLN A 115 6.45 -15.65 36.46
N GLU A 116 5.42 -15.24 37.20
CA GLU A 116 4.61 -16.17 37.96
C GLU A 116 3.83 -17.14 37.07
N PHE A 117 3.47 -18.30 37.64
CA PHE A 117 2.81 -19.40 36.95
C PHE A 117 1.61 -18.95 36.09
N LEU A 118 0.72 -18.11 36.59
CA LEU A 118 -0.46 -17.64 35.84
C LEU A 118 -0.07 -16.74 34.68
N SER A 119 0.87 -15.83 34.87
CA SER A 119 1.40 -14.98 33.80
C SER A 119 2.11 -15.80 32.72
N ALA A 120 2.93 -16.75 33.11
CA ALA A 120 3.62 -17.65 32.17
C ALA A 120 2.62 -18.52 31.36
N SER A 121 1.54 -18.99 31.99
CA SER A 121 0.49 -19.75 31.31
C SER A 121 -0.29 -18.89 30.31
N TYR A 122 -0.55 -17.63 30.68
CA TYR A 122 -1.23 -16.66 29.86
C TYR A 122 -0.39 -16.28 28.63
N PHE A 123 0.90 -16.03 28.81
CA PHE A 123 1.81 -15.76 27.69
C PHE A 123 1.96 -16.96 26.75
N ARG A 124 2.04 -18.19 27.29
CA ARG A 124 2.06 -19.41 26.47
C ARG A 124 0.81 -19.55 25.61
N TYR A 125 -0.34 -19.12 26.10
CA TYR A 125 -1.60 -19.16 25.32
C TYR A 125 -1.58 -18.26 24.09
N PHE A 126 -0.93 -17.09 24.15
CA PHE A 126 -0.82 -16.17 23.02
C PHE A 126 0.40 -16.45 22.12
N ASN A 127 1.44 -17.03 22.69
CA ASN A 127 2.69 -17.25 21.96
C ASN A 127 2.51 -18.21 20.78
N GLY A 128 3.08 -17.86 19.63
CA GLY A 128 2.97 -18.64 18.40
C GLY A 128 1.66 -18.46 17.61
N ARG A 129 0.70 -17.66 18.10
CA ARG A 129 -0.53 -17.40 17.37
C ARG A 129 -0.26 -16.58 16.11
N PRO A 130 -0.77 -17.02 14.94
CA PRO A 130 -0.66 -16.23 13.73
C PRO A 130 -1.61 -15.03 13.79
N TYR A 131 -1.14 -13.88 13.34
CA TYR A 131 -1.93 -12.68 13.12
C TYR A 131 -1.42 -11.92 11.90
N THR A 132 -2.25 -11.04 11.35
CA THR A 132 -1.85 -10.14 10.28
C THR A 132 -1.54 -8.76 10.86
N ASP A 133 -0.32 -8.30 10.64
CA ASP A 133 0.10 -6.93 10.95
C ASP A 133 -0.02 -6.07 9.71
N SER A 134 -0.27 -4.77 9.88
CA SER A 134 -0.42 -3.83 8.78
C SER A 134 0.54 -2.65 8.92
N LEU A 135 1.14 -2.27 7.80
CA LEU A 135 1.97 -1.08 7.65
C LEU A 135 1.39 -0.24 6.52
N CYS A 136 1.41 1.06 6.67
CA CYS A 136 0.94 1.95 5.61
C CYS A 136 1.97 3.02 5.28
N TYR A 137 2.25 3.17 3.99
CA TYR A 137 3.14 4.19 3.45
C TYR A 137 2.42 5.01 2.37
N LEU A 138 2.68 6.30 2.36
CA LEU A 138 2.19 7.22 1.35
C LEU A 138 3.39 7.86 0.66
N THR A 139 3.54 7.58 -0.63
CA THR A 139 4.57 8.18 -1.48
C THR A 139 3.95 9.29 -2.32
N ILE A 140 4.53 10.47 -2.24
CA ILE A 140 4.15 11.62 -3.07
C ILE A 140 5.22 11.77 -4.12
N THR A 141 4.83 11.65 -5.38
CA THR A 141 5.75 11.72 -6.52
C THR A 141 5.41 12.91 -7.39
N GLN A 142 6.41 13.72 -7.73
CA GLN A 142 6.27 14.77 -8.75
C GLN A 142 6.69 14.23 -10.10
N GLU A 143 5.85 14.44 -11.10
CA GLU A 143 6.07 14.04 -12.49
C GLU A 143 7.28 14.77 -13.09
N ALA A 144 8.14 14.00 -13.77
CA ALA A 144 9.20 14.57 -14.58
C ALA A 144 8.65 15.03 -15.93
N LYS A 145 9.02 16.23 -16.36
CA LYS A 145 8.80 16.61 -17.76
C LYS A 145 9.71 15.77 -18.63
N LYS A 146 9.14 15.03 -19.57
CA LYS A 146 9.89 14.30 -20.60
C LYS A 146 10.71 15.31 -21.43
N SER A 147 11.97 15.53 -21.05
CA SER A 147 12.93 16.37 -21.75
C SER A 147 14.17 15.53 -22.08
N ARG A 148 14.79 15.79 -23.22
CA ARG A 148 16.05 15.13 -23.63
C ARG A 148 17.24 15.50 -22.73
N LEU A 149 17.13 16.55 -21.98
CA LEU A 149 18.17 17.04 -21.10
C LEU A 149 17.57 17.24 -19.70
N PHE A 150 18.19 16.63 -18.71
CA PHE A 150 17.89 16.88 -17.31
C PHE A 150 18.19 18.34 -16.99
N SER A 151 17.17 19.13 -16.73
CA SER A 151 17.36 20.46 -16.15
C SER A 151 16.79 20.46 -14.74
N TYR A 152 17.66 20.71 -13.77
CA TYR A 152 17.24 20.98 -12.41
C TYR A 152 16.43 22.28 -12.37
N ASP A 153 15.16 22.17 -11.99
CA ASP A 153 14.27 23.32 -11.82
C ASP A 153 14.11 23.60 -10.33
N SER A 154 14.85 24.57 -9.83
CA SER A 154 14.85 24.99 -8.43
C SER A 154 13.47 25.49 -7.94
N LYS A 155 12.62 25.98 -8.85
CA LYS A 155 11.27 26.41 -8.50
C LYS A 155 10.36 25.21 -8.26
N LYS A 156 10.39 24.23 -9.16
CA LYS A 156 9.63 22.97 -8.99
C LYS A 156 10.05 22.22 -7.73
N TRP A 157 11.35 22.20 -7.46
CA TRP A 157 11.87 21.59 -6.25
C TRP A 157 11.32 22.25 -4.98
N ARG A 158 11.32 23.58 -4.91
CA ARG A 158 10.72 24.29 -3.77
C ARG A 158 9.23 24.08 -3.66
N ASP A 159 8.50 24.08 -4.78
CA ASP A 159 7.06 23.79 -4.81
C ASP A 159 6.78 22.37 -4.29
N PHE A 160 7.60 21.39 -4.66
CA PHE A 160 7.49 20.04 -4.15
C PHE A 160 7.63 19.98 -2.63
N LEU A 161 8.69 20.59 -2.07
CA LEU A 161 8.89 20.61 -0.62
C LEU A 161 7.72 21.28 0.10
N VAL A 162 7.24 22.40 -0.39
CA VAL A 162 6.07 23.08 0.20
C VAL A 162 4.84 22.18 0.19
N LYS A 163 4.62 21.45 -0.90
CA LYS A 163 3.44 20.57 -1.03
C LYS A 163 3.51 19.36 -0.14
N ILE A 164 4.66 18.70 -0.01
CA ILE A 164 4.78 17.53 0.89
C ILE A 164 4.58 17.93 2.36
N TYR A 165 5.07 19.11 2.77
CA TYR A 165 4.81 19.61 4.12
C TYR A 165 3.33 19.96 4.34
N LYS A 166 2.65 20.56 3.35
CA LYS A 166 1.20 20.80 3.43
C LYS A 166 0.41 19.49 3.55
N VAL A 167 0.79 18.46 2.81
CA VAL A 167 0.16 17.12 2.92
C VAL A 167 0.36 16.54 4.32
N ARG A 168 1.58 16.62 4.87
CA ARG A 168 1.86 16.18 6.25
C ARG A 168 0.97 16.91 7.27
N ASP A 169 0.89 18.22 7.15
CA ASP A 169 0.16 19.05 8.10
C ASP A 169 -1.35 18.76 8.01
N LEU A 170 -1.91 18.62 6.80
CA LEU A 170 -3.30 18.23 6.59
C LEU A 170 -3.63 16.84 7.19
N LEU A 171 -2.72 15.87 7.05
CA LEU A 171 -2.86 14.56 7.69
C LEU A 171 -2.87 14.68 9.21
N ARG A 172 -1.96 15.46 9.79
CA ARG A 172 -1.88 15.68 11.24
C ARG A 172 -3.11 16.39 11.80
N ASP A 173 -3.58 17.41 11.12
CA ASP A 173 -4.77 18.17 11.51
C ASP A 173 -6.02 17.30 11.51
N SER A 174 -6.04 16.27 10.66
CA SER A 174 -7.09 15.24 10.62
C SER A 174 -6.86 14.08 11.60
N GLY A 175 -5.89 14.19 12.52
CA GLY A 175 -5.62 13.18 13.54
C GLY A 175 -4.83 11.96 13.07
N VAL A 176 -4.35 11.95 11.82
CA VAL A 176 -3.56 10.85 11.27
C VAL A 176 -2.12 10.94 11.77
N GLN A 177 -1.61 9.86 12.35
CA GLN A 177 -0.19 9.77 12.68
C GLN A 177 0.62 9.69 11.40
N VAL A 178 1.59 10.61 11.26
CA VAL A 178 2.41 10.72 10.05
C VAL A 178 3.85 11.06 10.38
N LYS A 179 4.78 10.37 9.71
CA LYS A 179 6.23 10.59 9.82
C LYS A 179 6.85 10.51 8.43
N PHE A 180 7.67 11.51 8.05
CA PHE A 180 8.55 11.36 6.89
C PHE A 180 9.61 10.29 7.16
N LEU A 181 9.92 9.48 6.16
CA LEU A 181 11.09 8.63 6.19
C LEU A 181 12.34 9.46 5.89
N ASN A 182 13.39 9.27 6.67
CA ASN A 182 14.70 9.82 6.36
C ASN A 182 15.40 8.98 5.27
N LYS A 183 16.59 9.37 4.83
CA LYS A 183 17.35 8.68 3.77
C LYS A 183 17.54 7.17 4.05
N ALA A 184 17.92 6.82 5.27
CA ALA A 184 18.16 5.43 5.65
C ALA A 184 16.86 4.61 5.68
N GLU A 185 15.80 5.16 6.28
CA GLU A 185 14.49 4.53 6.36
C GLU A 185 13.86 4.37 4.97
N ALA A 186 14.01 5.36 4.07
CA ALA A 186 13.50 5.28 2.71
C ALA A 186 14.25 4.21 1.89
N SER A 187 15.56 4.11 2.04
CA SER A 187 16.35 3.06 1.40
C SER A 187 15.98 1.68 1.93
N GLU A 188 15.85 1.53 3.25
CA GLU A 188 15.41 0.30 3.88
C GLU A 188 14.01 -0.12 3.40
N TYR A 189 13.09 0.83 3.26
CA TYR A 189 11.75 0.54 2.75
C TYR A 189 11.77 -0.01 1.32
N VAL A 190 12.58 0.59 0.44
CA VAL A 190 12.78 0.10 -0.93
C VAL A 190 13.38 -1.31 -0.93
N ASP A 191 14.37 -1.57 -0.09
CA ASP A 191 15.01 -2.88 0.04
C ASP A 191 14.02 -3.95 0.56
N ARG A 192 13.19 -3.58 1.53
CA ARG A 192 12.12 -4.46 2.06
C ARG A 192 11.06 -4.79 1.00
N TYR A 193 10.65 -3.79 0.22
CA TYR A 193 9.72 -4.01 -0.89
C TYR A 193 10.36 -4.93 -1.95
N PHE A 194 11.61 -4.69 -2.32
CA PHE A 194 12.33 -5.53 -3.27
C PHE A 194 12.40 -7.00 -2.85
N ALA A 195 12.69 -7.24 -1.57
CA ALA A 195 12.77 -8.59 -1.01
C ALA A 195 11.39 -9.17 -0.62
N MET A 196 10.30 -8.38 -0.70
CA MET A 196 8.98 -8.72 -0.14
C MET A 196 9.09 -9.22 1.31
N ASN A 197 9.99 -8.63 2.09
CA ASN A 197 10.27 -9.02 3.46
C ASN A 197 10.10 -7.85 4.43
N PHE A 198 8.97 -7.85 5.12
CA PHE A 198 8.63 -6.87 6.15
C PHE A 198 8.58 -7.48 7.55
N LYS A 199 8.99 -8.74 7.71
CA LYS A 199 9.03 -9.46 9.00
C LYS A 199 10.36 -9.25 9.72
N ASP A 200 11.46 -9.50 9.02
CA ASP A 200 12.78 -9.61 9.60
C ASP A 200 13.47 -8.25 9.79
N ARG A 201 14.36 -8.16 10.75
CA ARG A 201 15.17 -6.96 10.98
C ARG A 201 16.20 -6.72 9.87
N THR A 202 16.71 -7.79 9.29
CA THR A 202 17.71 -7.75 8.22
C THR A 202 17.11 -8.29 6.94
N VAL A 203 17.31 -7.56 5.85
CA VAL A 203 16.86 -7.95 4.52
C VAL A 203 18.05 -8.41 3.71
N SER A 204 18.05 -9.67 3.28
CA SER A 204 19.04 -10.18 2.34
C SER A 204 18.55 -9.96 0.92
N MET A 205 19.39 -9.34 0.10
CA MET A 205 19.06 -9.08 -1.30
C MET A 205 19.32 -10.33 -2.13
N THR A 206 18.31 -10.77 -2.85
CA THR A 206 18.36 -11.94 -3.73
C THR A 206 18.09 -11.53 -5.19
N ASN A 207 18.41 -12.43 -6.13
CA ASN A 207 18.09 -12.19 -7.54
C ASN A 207 16.58 -12.30 -7.76
N VAL A 208 16.03 -11.36 -8.52
CA VAL A 208 14.67 -11.44 -9.04
C VAL A 208 14.69 -12.22 -10.35
N LYS A 209 13.81 -13.19 -10.47
CA LYS A 209 13.52 -13.92 -11.71
C LYS A 209 12.03 -13.75 -11.97
N ALA A 210 11.69 -13.33 -13.17
CA ALA A 210 10.32 -13.26 -13.62
C ALA A 210 10.07 -14.31 -14.69
N ASP A 211 8.93 -14.94 -14.61
CA ASP A 211 8.30 -15.69 -15.68
C ASP A 211 7.00 -14.98 -16.11
N ASP A 212 6.24 -15.58 -17.00
CA ASP A 212 5.02 -14.97 -17.52
C ASP A 212 3.91 -14.83 -16.47
N GLU A 213 3.96 -15.57 -15.39
CA GLU A 213 2.90 -15.61 -14.38
C GLU A 213 3.31 -15.09 -13.01
N THR A 214 4.61 -15.12 -12.68
CA THR A 214 5.11 -14.82 -11.34
C THR A 214 6.45 -14.11 -11.35
N VAL A 215 6.75 -13.48 -10.22
CA VAL A 215 8.06 -12.89 -9.92
C VAL A 215 8.63 -13.62 -8.72
N SER A 216 9.77 -14.29 -8.89
CA SER A 216 10.46 -15.06 -7.84
C SER A 216 11.65 -14.30 -7.28
N MET A 217 11.79 -14.29 -5.96
CA MET A 217 12.88 -13.65 -5.24
C MET A 217 13.28 -14.50 -4.02
N GLY A 218 14.46 -15.11 -4.11
CA GLY A 218 14.96 -16.01 -3.06
C GLY A 218 14.03 -17.20 -2.83
N ASP A 219 13.53 -17.32 -1.62
CA ASP A 219 12.60 -18.33 -1.15
C ASP A 219 11.12 -17.96 -1.32
N LYS A 220 10.85 -16.84 -1.99
CA LYS A 220 9.49 -16.32 -2.20
C LYS A 220 9.12 -16.29 -3.67
N ARG A 221 7.84 -16.46 -3.91
CA ARG A 221 7.19 -16.30 -5.19
C ARG A 221 6.04 -15.30 -5.06
N CYS A 222 6.01 -14.30 -5.94
CA CYS A 222 5.01 -13.26 -5.93
C CYS A 222 4.20 -13.27 -7.21
N LYS A 223 2.92 -12.93 -7.10
CA LYS A 223 2.04 -12.66 -8.24
C LYS A 223 1.40 -11.30 -8.05
N VAL A 224 1.34 -10.54 -9.13
CA VAL A 224 0.68 -9.23 -9.15
C VAL A 224 -0.69 -9.37 -9.78
N TYR A 225 -1.70 -8.94 -9.03
CA TYR A 225 -3.09 -8.89 -9.48
C TYR A 225 -3.49 -7.44 -9.65
N SER A 226 -3.85 -7.03 -10.86
CA SER A 226 -4.28 -5.67 -11.16
C SER A 226 -5.81 -5.60 -11.20
N LEU A 227 -6.39 -4.49 -10.70
CA LEU A 227 -7.80 -4.17 -10.90
C LEU A 227 -8.04 -3.46 -12.25
N VAL A 228 -6.98 -3.22 -13.00
CA VAL A 228 -7.01 -2.53 -14.29
C VAL A 228 -6.61 -3.51 -15.38
N ASP A 229 -7.48 -3.72 -16.34
CA ASP A 229 -7.19 -4.42 -17.58
C ASP A 229 -7.91 -3.71 -18.75
N VAL A 230 -7.43 -3.92 -19.96
CA VAL A 230 -8.03 -3.37 -21.18
C VAL A 230 -9.50 -3.78 -21.31
N ASP A 231 -9.82 -4.99 -20.87
CA ASP A 231 -11.17 -5.57 -20.99
C ASP A 231 -11.97 -5.58 -19.68
N CYS A 232 -11.36 -5.20 -18.55
CA CYS A 232 -11.92 -5.44 -17.20
C CYS A 232 -12.07 -4.17 -16.35
N ALA A 233 -12.04 -2.97 -16.93
CA ALA A 233 -12.32 -1.74 -16.19
C ALA A 233 -13.82 -1.57 -15.82
N ALA A 234 -14.54 -2.69 -15.62
CA ALA A 234 -15.92 -2.68 -15.16
C ALA A 234 -15.93 -2.45 -13.66
N LEU A 235 -16.04 -1.19 -13.27
CA LEU A 235 -16.37 -0.80 -11.91
C LEU A 235 -17.90 -0.74 -11.77
N PRO A 236 -18.44 -1.07 -10.57
CA PRO A 236 -19.87 -0.89 -10.33
C PRO A 236 -20.27 0.58 -10.47
N SER A 237 -21.49 0.83 -10.90
CA SER A 237 -22.03 2.20 -11.10
C SER A 237 -22.03 3.05 -9.82
N LEU A 238 -22.07 2.42 -8.66
CA LEU A 238 -21.96 3.07 -7.36
C LEU A 238 -20.88 2.38 -6.52
N ILE A 239 -19.85 3.13 -6.16
CA ILE A 239 -18.79 2.69 -5.26
C ILE A 239 -18.96 3.43 -3.94
N ARG A 240 -19.10 2.66 -2.85
CA ARG A 240 -19.12 3.19 -1.47
C ARG A 240 -17.77 2.94 -0.79
N PRO A 241 -17.39 3.78 0.19
CA PRO A 241 -16.12 3.61 0.89
C PRO A 241 -16.08 2.39 1.83
N TYR A 242 -17.22 1.79 2.11
CA TYR A 242 -17.38 0.62 2.98
C TYR A 242 -18.42 -0.35 2.42
N THR A 243 -18.43 -1.57 2.92
CA THR A 243 -19.47 -2.57 2.74
C THR A 243 -19.89 -3.12 4.09
N ASN A 244 -21.06 -3.74 4.18
CA ASN A 244 -21.51 -4.38 5.42
C ASN A 244 -21.22 -5.88 5.36
N ILE A 245 -20.73 -6.42 6.46
CA ILE A 245 -20.64 -7.85 6.71
C ILE A 245 -21.58 -8.22 7.85
N GLU A 246 -22.17 -9.40 7.77
CA GLU A 246 -23.01 -9.94 8.84
C GLU A 246 -22.14 -10.72 9.83
N VAL A 247 -22.18 -10.31 11.10
CA VAL A 247 -21.49 -10.99 12.20
C VAL A 247 -22.49 -11.20 13.33
N ASN A 248 -22.82 -12.46 13.62
CA ASN A 248 -23.78 -12.83 14.67
C ASN A 248 -25.13 -12.07 14.56
N ASN A 249 -25.73 -12.05 13.37
CA ASN A 249 -26.98 -11.34 13.06
C ASN A 249 -26.91 -9.81 13.26
N THR A 250 -25.72 -9.24 13.23
CA THR A 250 -25.50 -7.78 13.28
C THR A 250 -24.68 -7.36 12.07
N GLU A 251 -25.17 -6.38 11.33
CA GLU A 251 -24.40 -5.77 10.25
C GLU A 251 -23.28 -4.88 10.79
N MET A 252 -22.08 -5.06 10.27
CA MET A 252 -20.93 -4.25 10.62
C MET A 252 -20.28 -3.68 9.38
N PRO A 253 -19.96 -2.39 9.36
CA PRO A 253 -19.22 -1.78 8.29
C PRO A 253 -17.76 -2.28 8.31
N VAL A 254 -17.26 -2.62 7.13
CA VAL A 254 -15.85 -2.92 6.86
C VAL A 254 -15.44 -2.23 5.57
N ASP A 255 -14.15 -2.06 5.38
CA ASP A 255 -13.63 -1.51 4.13
C ASP A 255 -14.15 -2.27 2.91
N LEU A 256 -14.45 -1.55 1.84
CA LEU A 256 -14.87 -2.15 0.58
C LEU A 256 -13.86 -3.20 0.10
N VAL A 257 -12.57 -2.90 0.22
CA VAL A 257 -11.47 -3.76 -0.20
C VAL A 257 -10.85 -4.58 0.95
N SER A 258 -11.60 -4.79 2.03
CA SER A 258 -11.13 -5.54 3.23
C SER A 258 -10.58 -6.94 2.92
N VAL A 259 -10.94 -7.52 1.78
CA VAL A 259 -10.44 -8.84 1.32
C VAL A 259 -8.91 -8.89 1.21
N VAL A 260 -8.25 -7.76 0.98
CA VAL A 260 -6.78 -7.72 0.75
C VAL A 260 -5.97 -8.00 2.02
N ASP A 261 -6.54 -7.83 3.21
CA ASP A 261 -5.82 -8.02 4.47
C ASP A 261 -5.80 -9.48 4.98
N ASN A 262 -6.57 -10.37 4.35
CA ASN A 262 -6.66 -11.78 4.76
C ASN A 262 -6.69 -12.74 3.57
N ILE A 263 -5.67 -12.68 2.71
CA ILE A 263 -5.54 -13.59 1.58
C ILE A 263 -4.98 -14.93 2.06
N PRO A 264 -5.63 -16.06 1.77
CA PRO A 264 -5.17 -17.38 2.19
C PRO A 264 -3.75 -17.67 1.68
N ASN A 265 -2.92 -18.30 2.50
CA ASN A 265 -1.53 -18.69 2.20
C ASN A 265 -0.56 -17.53 1.91
N ALA A 266 -1.02 -16.30 1.83
CA ALA A 266 -0.13 -15.16 1.66
C ALA A 266 0.70 -14.91 2.92
N GLU A 267 1.99 -14.68 2.75
CA GLU A 267 2.90 -14.21 3.82
C GLU A 267 2.99 -12.70 3.86
N THR A 268 3.01 -12.08 2.70
CA THR A 268 3.07 -10.63 2.54
C THR A 268 2.18 -10.23 1.39
N VAL A 269 1.35 -9.25 1.62
CA VAL A 269 0.51 -8.63 0.58
C VAL A 269 0.81 -7.14 0.57
N VAL A 270 1.10 -6.58 -0.59
CA VAL A 270 1.22 -5.14 -0.78
C VAL A 270 0.10 -4.68 -1.69
N TYR A 271 -0.83 -3.91 -1.14
CA TYR A 271 -1.89 -3.28 -1.92
C TYR A 271 -1.44 -1.89 -2.36
N ASN A 272 -1.16 -1.75 -3.64
CA ASN A 272 -0.71 -0.52 -4.28
C ASN A 272 -1.92 0.26 -4.81
N GLN A 273 -2.04 1.52 -4.41
CA GLN A 273 -3.14 2.41 -4.70
C GLN A 273 -2.56 3.70 -5.25
N ILE A 274 -2.63 3.89 -6.56
CA ILE A 274 -1.96 4.99 -7.24
C ILE A 274 -3.00 5.91 -7.86
N ILE A 275 -2.92 7.20 -7.54
CA ILE A 275 -3.77 8.26 -8.09
C ILE A 275 -2.86 9.28 -8.75
N PHE A 276 -2.98 9.45 -10.06
CA PHE A 276 -2.27 10.45 -10.85
C PHE A 276 -3.18 11.67 -11.02
N LEU A 277 -2.61 12.84 -10.86
CA LEU A 277 -3.31 14.12 -10.95
C LEU A 277 -2.97 14.82 -12.28
N PRO A 278 -3.77 14.60 -13.34
CA PRO A 278 -3.53 15.20 -14.64
C PRO A 278 -4.00 16.66 -14.68
N SER A 279 -3.67 17.34 -15.77
CA SER A 279 -4.22 18.67 -16.05
C SER A 279 -5.73 18.61 -16.29
N GLN A 280 -6.49 19.16 -15.35
CA GLN A 280 -7.97 19.17 -15.43
C GLN A 280 -8.48 19.82 -16.70
N LYS A 281 -7.83 20.91 -17.11
CA LYS A 281 -8.18 21.61 -18.35
C LYS A 281 -7.99 20.72 -19.58
N ARG A 282 -6.92 19.96 -19.62
CA ARG A 282 -6.61 19.01 -20.71
C ARG A 282 -7.64 17.88 -20.75
N GLU A 283 -7.92 17.26 -19.60
CA GLU A 283 -8.84 16.12 -19.53
C GLU A 283 -10.27 16.51 -19.86
N LEU A 284 -10.76 17.66 -19.38
CA LEU A 284 -12.06 18.18 -19.76
C LEU A 284 -12.18 18.44 -21.27
N ALA A 285 -11.13 19.01 -21.88
CA ALA A 285 -11.10 19.21 -23.34
C ALA A 285 -11.09 17.87 -24.12
N LEU A 286 -10.43 16.82 -23.58
CA LEU A 286 -10.47 15.49 -24.18
C LEU A 286 -11.86 14.85 -24.06
N LEU A 287 -12.53 15.00 -22.91
CA LEU A 287 -13.91 14.55 -22.73
C LEU A 287 -14.88 15.28 -23.69
N ASP A 288 -14.74 16.58 -23.87
CA ASP A 288 -15.54 17.34 -24.84
C ASP A 288 -15.32 16.84 -26.27
N LYS A 289 -14.07 16.60 -26.64
CA LYS A 289 -13.75 16.03 -27.97
C LYS A 289 -14.36 14.64 -28.14
N LYS A 290 -14.30 13.79 -27.11
CA LYS A 290 -14.90 12.45 -27.11
C LYS A 290 -16.43 12.54 -27.22
N LYS A 291 -17.06 13.40 -26.44
CA LYS A 291 -18.51 13.68 -26.49
C LYS A 291 -18.96 14.08 -27.90
N ASN A 292 -18.28 15.06 -28.53
CA ASN A 292 -18.58 15.51 -29.87
C ASN A 292 -18.40 14.42 -30.91
N ARG A 293 -17.40 13.57 -30.76
CA ARG A 293 -17.17 12.41 -31.64
C ARG A 293 -18.32 11.38 -31.55
N HIS A 294 -18.80 11.07 -30.34
CA HIS A 294 -19.95 10.18 -30.18
C HIS A 294 -21.24 10.81 -30.69
N ALA A 295 -21.43 12.10 -30.48
CA ALA A 295 -22.61 12.84 -31.00
C ALA A 295 -22.67 12.88 -32.52
N SER A 296 -21.55 12.80 -33.23
CA SER A 296 -21.50 12.81 -34.69
C SER A 296 -22.00 11.54 -35.36
N ILE A 297 -22.07 10.42 -34.64
CA ILE A 297 -22.57 9.14 -35.14
C ILE A 297 -23.69 8.65 -34.22
N PRO A 298 -24.96 9.07 -34.51
CA PRO A 298 -26.06 8.75 -33.61
C PRO A 298 -26.44 7.27 -33.68
N ASN A 299 -26.17 6.55 -32.61
CA ASN A 299 -26.71 5.24 -32.31
C ASN A 299 -27.01 5.17 -30.79
N PRO A 300 -27.78 4.19 -30.30
CA PRO A 300 -28.12 4.12 -28.88
C PRO A 300 -26.91 4.09 -27.93
N SER A 301 -25.86 3.37 -28.28
CA SER A 301 -24.63 3.29 -27.46
C SER A 301 -23.89 4.63 -27.41
N ASN A 302 -23.81 5.34 -28.53
CA ASN A 302 -23.18 6.67 -28.59
C ASN A 302 -24.01 7.73 -27.85
N GLN A 303 -25.35 7.62 -27.90
CA GLN A 303 -26.21 8.51 -27.12
C GLN A 303 -26.00 8.33 -25.61
N MET A 304 -25.95 7.08 -25.12
CA MET A 304 -25.60 6.80 -23.73
C MET A 304 -24.24 7.36 -23.36
N ALA A 305 -23.22 7.17 -24.17
CA ALA A 305 -21.87 7.70 -23.93
C ALA A 305 -21.85 9.25 -23.85
N VAL A 306 -22.67 9.94 -24.65
CA VAL A 306 -22.83 11.40 -24.57
C VAL A 306 -23.50 11.83 -23.27
N GLU A 307 -24.52 11.10 -22.82
CA GLU A 307 -25.22 11.36 -21.56
C GLU A 307 -24.30 11.13 -20.37
N ASP A 308 -23.55 10.01 -20.34
CA ASP A 308 -22.61 9.69 -19.29
C ASP A 308 -21.51 10.77 -19.17
N ILE A 309 -20.94 11.20 -20.31
CA ILE A 309 -19.93 12.28 -20.30
C ILE A 309 -20.53 13.59 -19.76
N LYS A 310 -21.76 13.94 -20.13
CA LYS A 310 -22.44 15.13 -19.60
C LYS A 310 -22.62 15.02 -18.08
N GLN A 311 -23.08 13.88 -17.57
CA GLN A 311 -23.24 13.65 -16.13
C GLN A 311 -21.92 13.85 -15.38
N VAL A 312 -20.83 13.29 -15.88
CA VAL A 312 -19.49 13.47 -15.29
C VAL A 312 -19.08 14.94 -15.29
N GLN A 313 -19.31 15.67 -16.41
CA GLN A 313 -19.00 17.09 -16.50
C GLN A 313 -19.86 17.94 -15.54
N ASP A 314 -21.12 17.60 -15.37
CA ASP A 314 -22.03 18.28 -14.44
C ASP A 314 -21.61 18.06 -12.98
N VAL A 315 -21.22 16.85 -12.61
CA VAL A 315 -20.70 16.54 -11.27
C VAL A 315 -19.42 17.34 -10.98
N ILE A 316 -18.49 17.37 -11.94
CA ILE A 316 -17.24 18.14 -11.79
C ILE A 316 -17.55 19.64 -11.60
N ALA A 317 -18.47 20.18 -12.37
CA ALA A 317 -18.83 21.60 -12.31
C ALA A 317 -19.54 21.98 -11.00
N ARG A 318 -20.38 21.10 -10.45
CA ARG A 318 -21.17 21.38 -9.23
C ARG A 318 -20.41 21.10 -7.95
N GLU A 319 -19.61 20.03 -7.93
CA GLU A 319 -19.01 19.49 -6.71
C GLU A 319 -17.50 19.71 -6.66
N SER A 320 -16.92 20.38 -7.66
CA SER A 320 -15.46 20.65 -7.76
C SER A 320 -14.60 19.39 -7.64
N LYS A 321 -15.13 18.23 -8.08
CA LYS A 321 -14.38 16.97 -8.08
C LYS A 321 -13.33 16.98 -9.17
N LEU A 322 -12.23 16.23 -8.94
CA LEU A 322 -11.15 16.12 -9.89
C LEU A 322 -11.30 14.86 -10.76
N LEU A 323 -10.93 14.99 -12.02
CA LEU A 323 -10.62 13.83 -12.87
C LEU A 323 -9.21 13.32 -12.50
N VAL A 324 -9.11 12.04 -12.30
CA VAL A 324 -7.83 11.39 -11.93
C VAL A 324 -7.63 10.13 -12.75
N TYR A 325 -6.37 9.81 -13.06
CA TYR A 325 -6.02 8.47 -13.52
C TYR A 325 -5.62 7.63 -12.33
N THR A 326 -6.02 6.38 -12.33
CA THR A 326 -5.76 5.48 -11.21
C THR A 326 -5.21 4.14 -11.66
N HIS A 327 -4.45 3.52 -10.77
CA HIS A 327 -4.02 2.14 -10.88
C HIS A 327 -4.07 1.49 -9.50
N PHE A 328 -4.63 0.28 -9.45
CA PHE A 328 -4.71 -0.52 -8.23
C PHE A 328 -4.19 -1.92 -8.53
N ASN A 329 -3.22 -2.38 -7.77
CA ASN A 329 -2.75 -3.75 -7.85
C ASN A 329 -2.38 -4.32 -6.48
N MET A 330 -2.37 -5.64 -6.39
CA MET A 330 -1.95 -6.38 -5.21
C MET A 330 -0.75 -7.24 -5.58
N VAL A 331 0.38 -7.04 -4.88
CA VAL A 331 1.53 -7.94 -4.95
C VAL A 331 1.38 -8.95 -3.81
N VAL A 332 1.07 -10.18 -4.16
CA VAL A 332 0.86 -11.27 -3.19
C VAL A 332 2.08 -12.16 -3.16
N GLY A 333 2.80 -12.16 -2.05
CA GLY A 333 3.99 -12.98 -1.81
C GLY A 333 3.68 -14.22 -0.97
N VAL A 334 4.11 -15.37 -1.46
CA VAL A 334 3.98 -16.67 -0.79
C VAL A 334 5.34 -17.37 -0.72
N PRO A 335 5.55 -18.37 0.17
CA PRO A 335 6.70 -19.25 0.08
C PRO A 335 6.80 -19.92 -1.30
N ALA A 336 8.03 -20.18 -1.79
CA ALA A 336 8.25 -20.66 -3.15
C ALA A 336 7.58 -22.01 -3.48
N ASP A 337 7.35 -22.83 -2.46
CA ASP A 337 6.68 -24.15 -2.53
C ASP A 337 5.14 -24.05 -2.42
N THR A 338 4.60 -22.89 -2.15
CA THR A 338 3.17 -22.69 -1.93
C THR A 338 2.44 -22.42 -3.24
N ASP A 339 1.26 -23.04 -3.39
CA ASP A 339 0.39 -22.83 -4.55
C ASP A 339 -0.35 -21.48 -4.46
N LEU A 340 -0.19 -20.67 -5.51
CA LEU A 340 -0.86 -19.38 -5.67
C LEU A 340 -2.33 -19.48 -6.12
N GLN A 341 -2.78 -20.67 -6.57
CA GLN A 341 -4.14 -20.83 -7.08
C GLN A 341 -5.21 -20.51 -6.03
N LYS A 342 -4.94 -20.84 -4.75
CA LYS A 342 -5.86 -20.50 -3.65
C LYS A 342 -5.99 -18.98 -3.45
N CYS A 343 -4.88 -18.24 -3.58
CA CYS A 343 -4.90 -16.77 -3.54
C CYS A 343 -5.72 -16.22 -4.71
N THR A 344 -5.47 -16.72 -5.93
CA THR A 344 -6.16 -16.31 -7.14
C THR A 344 -7.67 -16.53 -7.02
N ASN A 345 -8.10 -17.76 -6.65
CA ASN A 345 -9.52 -18.08 -6.49
C ASN A 345 -10.20 -17.23 -5.42
N HIS A 346 -9.51 -16.96 -4.31
CA HIS A 346 -10.02 -16.12 -3.24
C HIS A 346 -10.27 -14.69 -3.72
N LEU A 347 -9.30 -14.10 -4.37
CA LEU A 347 -9.39 -12.73 -4.88
C LEU A 347 -10.45 -12.61 -5.98
N GLU A 348 -10.46 -13.53 -6.96
CA GLU A 348 -11.47 -13.55 -8.02
C GLU A 348 -12.89 -13.62 -7.47
N ASN A 349 -13.12 -14.51 -6.52
CA ASN A 349 -14.43 -14.66 -5.90
C ASN A 349 -14.85 -13.42 -5.09
N ALA A 350 -13.93 -12.85 -4.33
CA ALA A 350 -14.23 -11.71 -3.47
C ALA A 350 -14.48 -10.43 -4.28
N PHE A 351 -13.59 -10.09 -5.21
CA PHE A 351 -13.78 -8.92 -6.08
C PHE A 351 -14.94 -9.11 -7.08
N GLY A 352 -15.14 -10.34 -7.58
CA GLY A 352 -16.27 -10.65 -8.45
C GLY A 352 -17.64 -10.43 -7.78
N ARG A 353 -17.77 -10.69 -6.47
CA ARG A 353 -18.98 -10.36 -5.69
C ARG A 353 -19.26 -8.86 -5.63
N MET A 354 -18.23 -8.04 -5.72
CA MET A 354 -18.32 -6.58 -5.75
C MET A 354 -18.53 -6.02 -7.17
N GLY A 355 -18.59 -6.88 -8.18
CA GLY A 355 -18.67 -6.47 -9.58
C GLY A 355 -17.34 -5.91 -10.13
N ILE A 356 -16.22 -6.21 -9.46
CA ILE A 356 -14.88 -5.79 -9.87
C ILE A 356 -14.15 -7.02 -10.41
N HIS A 357 -13.59 -6.91 -11.62
CA HIS A 357 -12.82 -7.98 -12.21
C HIS A 357 -11.32 -7.74 -12.01
N ILE A 358 -10.60 -8.81 -11.64
CA ILE A 358 -9.15 -8.79 -11.52
C ILE A 358 -8.54 -9.17 -12.85
N SER A 359 -7.55 -8.39 -13.29
CA SER A 359 -6.76 -8.73 -14.48
C SER A 359 -5.99 -10.02 -14.27
N LYS A 360 -6.10 -10.92 -15.24
CA LYS A 360 -5.32 -12.16 -15.36
C LYS A 360 -4.12 -12.00 -16.29
N ARG A 361 -3.76 -10.78 -16.68
CA ARG A 361 -2.61 -10.55 -17.52
C ARG A 361 -1.38 -11.21 -16.90
N ALA A 362 -0.86 -12.24 -17.59
CA ALA A 362 0.30 -12.96 -17.12
C ALA A 362 1.60 -12.25 -17.54
N TYR A 363 1.62 -11.63 -18.72
CA TYR A 363 2.85 -11.24 -19.40
C TYR A 363 3.59 -10.02 -18.84
N ASN A 364 2.95 -9.17 -18.03
CA ASN A 364 3.55 -7.95 -17.51
C ASN A 364 3.83 -7.97 -16.00
N GLN A 365 3.99 -9.16 -15.41
CA GLN A 365 4.19 -9.34 -13.96
C GLN A 365 5.38 -8.55 -13.44
N LEU A 366 6.53 -8.62 -14.11
CA LEU A 366 7.73 -7.88 -13.71
C LEU A 366 7.53 -6.36 -13.86
N GLU A 367 6.87 -5.92 -14.91
CA GLU A 367 6.58 -4.51 -15.16
C GLU A 367 5.71 -3.92 -14.08
N LEU A 368 4.61 -4.59 -13.72
CA LEU A 368 3.72 -4.18 -12.65
C LEU A 368 4.42 -4.20 -11.29
N PHE A 369 5.24 -5.21 -11.01
CA PHE A 369 6.02 -5.28 -9.78
C PHE A 369 7.01 -4.11 -9.69
N VAL A 370 7.75 -3.81 -10.76
CA VAL A 370 8.74 -2.74 -10.81
C VAL A 370 8.08 -1.35 -10.74
N SER A 371 6.95 -1.15 -11.39
CA SER A 371 6.22 0.13 -11.35
C SER A 371 5.58 0.42 -10.00
N SER A 372 5.38 -0.60 -9.19
CA SER A 372 4.85 -0.47 -7.83
C SER A 372 5.92 -0.12 -6.78
N PHE A 373 7.19 0.05 -7.17
CA PHE A 373 8.20 0.60 -6.25
C PHE A 373 7.88 2.05 -5.86
N PRO A 374 8.19 2.47 -4.63
CA PRO A 374 7.97 3.83 -4.17
C PRO A 374 8.57 4.86 -5.14
N GLY A 375 7.77 5.78 -5.62
CA GLY A 375 8.21 6.82 -6.56
C GLY A 375 8.38 6.39 -8.03
N ASN A 376 8.17 5.12 -8.38
CA ASN A 376 8.33 4.63 -9.74
C ASN A 376 7.00 4.44 -10.51
N CYS A 377 5.91 4.96 -9.97
CA CYS A 377 4.56 4.78 -10.52
C CYS A 377 4.38 5.34 -11.94
N TYR A 378 5.16 6.33 -12.34
CA TYR A 378 5.12 6.88 -13.70
C TYR A 378 5.69 5.94 -14.78
N SER A 379 6.30 4.81 -14.39
CA SER A 379 6.70 3.74 -15.32
C SER A 379 5.51 2.90 -15.81
N LEU A 380 4.34 2.98 -15.15
CA LEU A 380 3.09 2.36 -15.61
C LEU A 380 2.68 2.88 -16.98
N ASN A 381 2.23 2.00 -17.85
CA ASN A 381 1.72 2.39 -19.16
C ASN A 381 0.45 3.22 -19.02
N GLU A 382 0.44 4.40 -19.68
CA GLU A 382 -0.69 5.33 -19.60
C GLU A 382 -1.95 4.80 -20.27
N GLU A 383 -1.79 4.00 -21.32
CA GLU A 383 -2.91 3.50 -22.14
C GLU A 383 -3.57 2.26 -21.54
N TYR A 384 -2.77 1.35 -20.96
CA TYR A 384 -3.25 0.03 -20.55
C TYR A 384 -3.34 -0.18 -19.04
N ASP A 385 -2.54 0.56 -18.26
CA ASP A 385 -2.46 0.33 -16.82
C ASP A 385 -3.18 1.39 -16.00
N ARG A 386 -3.70 2.45 -16.64
CA ARG A 386 -4.38 3.55 -15.94
C ARG A 386 -5.80 3.71 -16.47
N PHE A 387 -6.75 3.93 -15.58
CA PHE A 387 -8.11 4.28 -15.98
C PHE A 387 -8.53 5.63 -15.42
N LEU A 388 -9.33 6.36 -16.17
CA LEU A 388 -9.84 7.67 -15.80
C LEU A 388 -11.10 7.53 -14.95
N THR A 389 -11.15 8.21 -13.80
CA THR A 389 -12.32 8.26 -12.92
C THR A 389 -12.37 9.57 -12.13
N LEU A 390 -13.41 9.75 -11.31
CA LEU A 390 -13.49 10.84 -10.35
C LEU A 390 -12.66 10.55 -9.09
N SER A 391 -12.10 11.59 -8.48
CA SER A 391 -11.28 11.48 -7.27
C SER A 391 -11.95 10.70 -6.15
N ASP A 392 -13.23 10.92 -5.90
CA ASP A 392 -13.96 10.25 -4.83
C ASP A 392 -14.12 8.75 -5.07
N ALA A 393 -14.42 8.36 -6.32
CA ALA A 393 -14.51 6.94 -6.69
C ALA A 393 -13.15 6.24 -6.54
N ALA A 394 -12.06 6.93 -6.93
CA ALA A 394 -10.71 6.43 -6.73
C ALA A 394 -10.39 6.20 -5.24
N VAL A 395 -10.71 7.17 -4.39
CA VAL A 395 -10.46 7.09 -2.95
C VAL A 395 -11.33 6.03 -2.28
N CYS A 396 -12.54 5.76 -2.77
CA CYS A 396 -13.36 4.66 -2.26
C CYS A 396 -12.69 3.28 -2.42
N LEU A 397 -11.86 3.09 -3.44
CA LEU A 397 -11.07 1.87 -3.66
C LEU A 397 -9.78 1.81 -2.83
N MET A 398 -9.42 2.89 -2.13
CA MET A 398 -8.27 2.87 -1.23
C MET A 398 -8.62 2.16 0.07
N TYR A 399 -7.66 1.39 0.62
CA TYR A 399 -7.79 0.73 1.92
C TYR A 399 -7.69 1.76 3.05
N LYS A 400 -8.55 1.65 4.07
CA LYS A 400 -8.75 2.70 5.09
C LYS A 400 -8.54 2.23 6.51
N GLU A 401 -8.55 0.91 6.74
CA GLU A 401 -8.60 0.33 8.06
C GLU A 401 -7.21 0.13 8.66
N ARG A 402 -7.14 0.17 9.96
CA ARG A 402 -5.97 -0.22 10.75
C ARG A 402 -6.32 -1.35 11.70
N VAL A 403 -5.31 -2.14 12.02
CA VAL A 403 -5.40 -3.09 13.12
C VAL A 403 -5.27 -2.36 14.44
N GLN A 404 -5.88 -2.92 15.48
CA GLN A 404 -5.76 -2.37 16.82
C GLN A 404 -4.35 -2.57 17.36
N HIS A 405 -3.75 -1.51 17.90
CA HIS A 405 -2.47 -1.58 18.56
C HIS A 405 -2.64 -1.76 20.09
N SER A 406 -1.65 -2.42 20.70
CA SER A 406 -1.57 -2.54 22.16
C SER A 406 -1.28 -1.20 22.80
N GLU A 407 -1.85 -0.94 23.97
CA GLU A 407 -1.46 0.18 24.81
C GLU A 407 -0.03 -0.01 25.33
N GLU A 408 0.74 1.08 25.37
CA GLU A 408 2.06 1.12 26.02
C GLU A 408 1.88 1.26 27.54
N THR A 409 1.67 0.15 28.21
CA THR A 409 1.41 0.12 29.66
C THR A 409 2.17 -1.02 30.34
N PRO A 410 2.59 -0.87 31.60
CA PRO A 410 3.14 -1.96 32.39
C PRO A 410 2.10 -3.04 32.75
N ILE A 411 0.79 -2.71 32.69
CA ILE A 411 -0.29 -3.68 32.93
C ILE A 411 -0.74 -4.24 31.58
N LYS A 412 -0.18 -5.37 31.19
CA LYS A 412 -0.50 -6.03 29.92
C LYS A 412 -1.56 -7.11 30.14
N ILE A 413 -2.83 -6.76 29.92
CA ILE A 413 -3.92 -7.74 29.83
C ILE A 413 -4.21 -7.91 28.34
N TYR A 414 -3.88 -9.08 27.77
CA TYR A 414 -4.07 -9.34 26.36
C TYR A 414 -5.48 -9.84 26.07
N TYR A 415 -6.07 -9.28 25.04
CA TYR A 415 -7.26 -9.75 24.38
C TYR A 415 -6.92 -10.09 22.93
N THR A 416 -7.77 -10.84 22.26
CA THR A 416 -7.68 -10.99 20.81
C THR A 416 -8.79 -10.19 20.17
N ASP A 417 -8.44 -9.40 19.17
CA ASP A 417 -9.45 -8.83 18.30
C ASP A 417 -10.08 -9.91 17.39
N ARG A 418 -10.99 -9.51 16.51
CA ARG A 418 -11.66 -10.45 15.59
C ARG A 418 -10.74 -11.03 14.52
N GLN A 419 -9.58 -10.41 14.28
CA GLN A 419 -8.55 -10.91 13.37
C GLN A 419 -7.56 -11.85 14.07
N GLY A 420 -7.72 -12.05 15.37
CA GLY A 420 -6.81 -12.83 16.19
C GLY A 420 -5.57 -12.07 16.65
N VAL A 421 -5.50 -10.76 16.40
CA VAL A 421 -4.38 -9.91 16.83
C VAL A 421 -4.40 -9.80 18.36
N PRO A 422 -3.31 -10.15 19.07
CA PRO A 422 -3.21 -9.95 20.51
C PRO A 422 -3.06 -8.46 20.83
N VAL A 423 -4.01 -7.90 21.56
CA VAL A 423 -4.03 -6.49 21.94
C VAL A 423 -3.95 -6.39 23.45
N ALA A 424 -2.95 -5.67 23.97
CA ALA A 424 -2.85 -5.35 25.39
C ALA A 424 -3.66 -4.10 25.70
N ILE A 425 -4.55 -4.20 26.69
CA ILE A 425 -5.39 -3.10 27.17
C ILE A 425 -5.14 -2.90 28.65
N ASP A 426 -4.98 -1.65 29.07
CA ASP A 426 -4.92 -1.24 30.47
C ASP A 426 -6.26 -0.68 30.91
N ILE A 427 -7.02 -1.50 31.59
CA ILE A 427 -8.34 -1.11 32.11
C ILE A 427 -8.26 -0.23 33.36
N THR A 428 -7.08 0.03 33.93
CA THR A 428 -6.94 0.88 35.12
C THR A 428 -7.06 2.36 34.82
N GLY A 429 -7.04 2.74 33.56
CA GLY A 429 -7.19 4.13 33.11
C GLY A 429 -6.08 5.09 33.54
N LYS A 430 -5.04 4.56 34.21
CA LYS A 430 -3.90 5.36 34.67
C LYS A 430 -2.85 5.45 33.57
N GLU A 431 -2.15 6.54 33.53
CA GLU A 431 -1.10 7.01 32.63
C GLU A 431 -0.53 6.01 31.60
N GLY A 432 -0.58 6.39 30.35
CA GLY A 432 0.01 5.64 29.22
C GLY A 432 -0.12 6.42 27.92
N LYS A 433 0.74 6.12 26.96
CA LYS A 433 0.60 6.57 25.58
C LYS A 433 -0.34 5.64 24.82
N ASN A 434 -1.08 6.17 23.87
CA ASN A 434 -2.01 5.38 23.03
C ASN A 434 -3.12 4.66 23.84
N LYS A 435 -3.76 5.35 24.75
CA LYS A 435 -4.85 4.79 25.55
C LYS A 435 -6.07 4.45 24.68
N LEU A 436 -6.62 3.28 24.94
CA LEU A 436 -7.88 2.80 24.37
C LEU A 436 -9.07 3.05 25.34
N THR A 437 -8.77 3.45 26.57
CA THR A 437 -9.75 3.67 27.64
C THR A 437 -9.62 5.08 28.19
N ASP A 438 -10.76 5.78 28.36
CA ASP A 438 -10.80 7.15 28.88
C ASP A 438 -10.84 7.20 30.42
N ASN A 439 -11.31 6.13 31.04
CA ASN A 439 -11.44 6.05 32.50
C ASN A 439 -11.29 4.60 32.99
N SER A 440 -11.26 4.42 34.31
CA SER A 440 -11.10 3.11 34.97
C SER A 440 -12.44 2.38 35.25
N ASN A 441 -13.56 2.92 34.76
CA ASN A 441 -14.84 2.25 34.90
C ASN A 441 -15.00 1.22 33.80
N PHE A 442 -15.34 -0.01 34.13
CA PHE A 442 -15.59 -1.04 33.13
C PHE A 442 -16.80 -1.88 33.51
N PHE A 443 -17.38 -2.50 32.50
CA PHE A 443 -18.55 -3.33 32.63
C PHE A 443 -18.28 -4.71 32.01
N CYS A 444 -18.51 -5.77 32.78
CA CYS A 444 -18.32 -7.14 32.28
C CYS A 444 -19.68 -7.84 32.15
N LEU A 445 -20.14 -8.00 30.92
CA LEU A 445 -21.38 -8.67 30.59
C LEU A 445 -21.13 -9.99 29.89
N GLY A 446 -22.00 -10.96 30.13
CA GLY A 446 -21.98 -12.24 29.43
C GLY A 446 -22.99 -13.22 30.03
N PRO A 447 -23.41 -14.25 29.27
CA PRO A 447 -24.30 -15.30 29.78
C PRO A 447 -23.62 -16.14 30.88
N SER A 448 -24.38 -16.97 31.55
CA SER A 448 -23.84 -17.92 32.53
C SER A 448 -22.83 -18.84 31.87
N GLY A 449 -21.72 -19.14 32.53
CA GLY A 449 -20.64 -19.99 31.98
C GLY A 449 -19.69 -19.29 31.00
N SER A 450 -19.86 -17.99 30.67
CA SER A 450 -19.02 -17.26 29.70
C SER A 450 -17.63 -16.84 30.23
N GLY A 451 -17.24 -17.23 31.45
CA GLY A 451 -15.94 -16.91 32.02
C GLY A 451 -15.84 -15.55 32.71
N LYS A 452 -16.95 -14.83 32.95
CA LYS A 452 -16.94 -13.50 33.61
C LYS A 452 -16.13 -13.47 34.90
N SER A 453 -16.37 -14.42 35.81
CA SER A 453 -15.67 -14.48 37.10
C SER A 453 -14.18 -14.75 36.96
N PHE A 454 -13.80 -15.57 35.98
CA PHE A 454 -12.39 -15.82 35.66
C PHE A 454 -11.73 -14.54 35.13
N HIS A 455 -12.38 -13.87 34.21
CA HIS A 455 -11.89 -12.62 33.63
C HIS A 455 -11.72 -11.54 34.72
N MET A 456 -12.70 -11.36 35.58
CA MET A 456 -12.63 -10.44 36.73
C MET A 456 -11.47 -10.78 37.68
N HIS A 457 -11.20 -12.07 37.89
CA HIS A 457 -10.09 -12.51 38.71
C HIS A 457 -8.73 -12.19 38.09
N VAL A 458 -8.59 -12.37 36.77
CA VAL A 458 -7.38 -11.99 36.01
C VAL A 458 -7.11 -10.49 36.11
N ILE A 459 -8.14 -9.66 35.93
CA ILE A 459 -8.06 -8.21 36.07
C ILE A 459 -7.60 -7.86 37.49
N TRP A 460 -8.31 -8.36 38.51
CA TRP A 460 -8.01 -8.08 39.92
C TRP A 460 -6.58 -8.48 40.30
N THR A 461 -6.13 -9.65 39.90
CA THR A 461 -4.79 -10.14 40.19
C THR A 461 -3.69 -9.26 39.55
N LYS A 462 -3.89 -8.79 38.35
CA LYS A 462 -2.90 -7.94 37.64
C LYS A 462 -2.89 -6.50 38.16
N THR A 463 -4.02 -5.95 38.56
CA THR A 463 -4.11 -4.58 39.10
C THR A 463 -3.64 -4.46 40.55
N HIS A 464 -3.97 -5.42 41.40
CA HIS A 464 -3.61 -5.38 42.84
C HIS A 464 -2.11 -5.60 43.11
N ARG A 465 -1.44 -6.34 42.23
CA ARG A 465 0.00 -6.60 42.39
C ARG A 465 0.89 -5.41 42.08
N LYS A 466 0.44 -4.50 41.27
CA LYS A 466 1.18 -3.26 41.02
C LYS A 466 1.18 -2.35 42.22
N GLU A 467 0.13 -2.35 43.02
CA GLU A 467 0.04 -1.58 44.29
C GLU A 467 0.95 -2.15 45.40
N LEU A 468 1.37 -3.42 45.31
CA LEU A 468 2.30 -4.05 46.25
C LEU A 468 3.78 -3.93 45.83
N GLN A 469 4.06 -3.47 44.61
CA GLN A 469 5.43 -3.28 44.09
C GLN A 469 5.82 -1.79 44.00
N THR A 470 4.91 -0.86 44.24
CA THR A 470 5.15 0.58 44.43
C THR A 470 5.12 0.92 45.87
#